data_00cd1ae0655cc74c3d096797958a72ce
#
_entry.id   00cd1ae0655cc74c3d096797958a72ce
#
_cell.length_a   1.000
_cell.length_b   1.000
_cell.length_c   1.000
_cell.angle_alpha   90.00
_cell.angle_beta   90.00
_cell.angle_gamma   90.00
#
_symmetry.space_group_name_H-M   'P 1'
#
loop_
_entity.id
_entity.type
_entity.pdbx_description
1 polymer ?
#
loop_
_entity_poly.entity_id
_entity_poly.type
_entity_poly.pdbx_seq_one_letter_code
_entity_poly.pdbx_strand_id
1 'polypeptide(L)'
;ITYANEAKMKYLGVKEETLNTVGAVSEDTARQMAEGVARQAGSNVGVGITGLAGPGGETPEKKAGLVYIGVSVNGKTKVNKYQLNGNRQKVRETAVCRALTMVRHALVEEFL
;
A
#
# COMPACT_ATOMS: atom_id res chain seq x y z
N ILE A 1 -6.67 -5.11 -6.25
CA ILE A 1 -8.03 -4.81 -6.65
C ILE A 1 -8.14 -3.41 -7.26
N THR A 2 -7.51 -2.44 -6.66
CA THR A 2 -7.67 -1.05 -7.06
C THR A 2 -6.44 -0.53 -7.79
N TYR A 3 -6.37 -0.82 -9.08
CA TYR A 3 -5.26 -0.35 -9.90
C TYR A 3 -5.41 1.14 -10.23
N ALA A 4 -6.59 1.56 -10.68
CA ALA A 4 -6.83 2.94 -11.11
C ALA A 4 -7.11 3.86 -9.92
N ASN A 5 -6.73 5.14 -10.07
CA ASN A 5 -6.97 6.14 -9.03
C ASN A 5 -8.45 6.33 -8.72
N GLU A 6 -9.31 6.27 -9.73
CA GLU A 6 -10.75 6.36 -9.54
C GLU A 6 -11.26 5.23 -8.66
N ALA A 7 -10.73 4.03 -8.82
CA ALA A 7 -11.11 2.87 -8.01
C ALA A 7 -10.62 3.03 -6.57
N LYS A 8 -9.42 3.58 -6.38
CA LYS A 8 -8.90 3.87 -5.03
C LYS A 8 -9.83 4.82 -4.29
N MET A 9 -10.30 5.87 -4.96
CA MET A 9 -11.24 6.82 -4.36
C MET A 9 -12.61 6.19 -4.12
N LYS A 10 -13.17 5.56 -5.13
CA LYS A 10 -14.54 5.04 -5.11
C LYS A 10 -14.72 3.90 -4.11
N TYR A 11 -13.81 2.94 -4.11
CA TYR A 11 -13.97 1.72 -3.33
C TYR A 11 -13.24 1.74 -1.99
N LEU A 12 -12.14 2.45 -1.90
CA LEU A 12 -11.31 2.46 -0.69
C LEU A 12 -11.33 3.79 0.05
N GLY A 13 -11.97 4.81 -0.52
CA GLY A 13 -12.07 6.11 0.13
C GLY A 13 -10.76 6.88 0.18
N VAL A 14 -9.82 6.59 -0.71
CA VAL A 14 -8.59 7.39 -0.82
C VAL A 14 -9.00 8.80 -1.24
N LYS A 15 -8.46 9.80 -0.57
CA LYS A 15 -8.84 11.19 -0.80
C LYS A 15 -8.24 11.71 -2.09
N GLU A 16 -9.05 12.42 -2.87
CA GLU A 16 -8.59 13.06 -4.09
C GLU A 16 -7.42 14.00 -3.82
N GLU A 17 -7.50 14.77 -2.73
CA GLU A 17 -6.43 15.66 -2.30
C GLU A 17 -5.11 14.91 -2.12
N THR A 18 -5.14 13.73 -1.51
CA THR A 18 -3.95 12.90 -1.33
C THR A 18 -3.33 12.52 -2.67
N LEU A 19 -4.17 12.07 -3.62
CA LEU A 19 -3.69 11.70 -4.95
C LEU A 19 -3.13 12.89 -5.72
N ASN A 20 -3.70 14.08 -5.52
CA ASN A 20 -3.26 15.29 -6.22
C ASN A 20 -2.04 15.95 -5.60
N THR A 21 -1.73 15.68 -4.34
CA THR A 21 -0.57 16.27 -3.65
C THR A 21 0.61 15.31 -3.61
N VAL A 22 0.51 14.24 -2.81
CA VAL A 22 1.62 13.28 -2.63
C VAL A 22 1.60 12.14 -3.64
N GLY A 23 0.48 11.97 -4.34
CA GLY A 23 0.34 11.00 -5.41
C GLY A 23 -0.08 9.61 -4.94
N ALA A 24 -0.32 8.76 -5.94
CA ALA A 24 -0.78 7.39 -5.69
C ALA A 24 0.28 6.52 -5.00
N VAL A 25 1.55 6.79 -5.28
CA VAL A 25 2.68 6.04 -4.67
C VAL A 25 3.22 6.87 -3.51
N SER A 26 2.64 6.67 -2.34
CA SER A 26 2.98 7.47 -1.15
C SER A 26 2.54 6.74 0.12
N GLU A 27 3.10 7.18 1.25
CA GLU A 27 2.71 6.66 2.55
C GLU A 27 1.22 6.91 2.83
N ASP A 28 0.75 8.12 2.57
CA ASP A 28 -0.64 8.48 2.83
C ASP A 28 -1.61 7.63 2.00
N THR A 29 -1.30 7.40 0.73
CA THR A 29 -2.15 6.56 -0.12
C THR A 29 -2.18 5.12 0.38
N ALA A 30 -1.03 4.55 0.74
CA ALA A 30 -0.96 3.19 1.29
C ALA A 30 -1.78 3.06 2.57
N ARG A 31 -1.69 4.05 3.47
CA ARG A 31 -2.46 4.08 4.70
C ARG A 31 -3.96 4.13 4.43
N GLN A 32 -4.37 5.03 3.56
CA GLN A 32 -5.79 5.19 3.22
C GLN A 32 -6.34 3.95 2.52
N MET A 33 -5.54 3.30 1.67
CA MET A 33 -5.94 2.06 1.02
C MET A 33 -6.15 0.93 2.04
N ALA A 34 -5.23 0.76 2.98
CA ALA A 34 -5.32 -0.29 4.00
C ALA A 34 -6.55 -0.07 4.90
N GLU A 35 -6.74 1.14 5.38
CA GLU A 35 -7.88 1.48 6.23
C GLU A 35 -9.19 1.40 5.46
N GLY A 36 -9.18 1.87 4.22
CA GLY A 36 -10.37 1.88 3.38
C GLY A 36 -10.85 0.49 3.01
N VAL A 37 -9.95 -0.43 2.67
CA VAL A 37 -10.35 -1.80 2.31
C VAL A 37 -10.87 -2.55 3.53
N ALA A 38 -10.28 -2.34 4.70
CA ALA A 38 -10.77 -2.95 5.94
C ALA A 38 -12.19 -2.46 6.25
N ARG A 39 -12.43 -1.17 6.13
CA ARG A 39 -13.76 -0.59 6.36
C ARG A 39 -14.77 -1.10 5.33
N GLN A 40 -14.42 -1.10 4.06
CA GLN A 40 -15.32 -1.51 2.98
C GLN A 40 -15.70 -2.98 3.09
N ALA A 41 -14.76 -3.83 3.47
CA ALA A 41 -15.00 -5.26 3.62
C ALA A 41 -15.58 -5.64 4.98
N GLY A 42 -15.63 -4.71 5.92
CA GLY A 42 -16.03 -5.00 7.29
C GLY A 42 -15.06 -5.96 7.98
N SER A 43 -13.78 -5.87 7.63
CA SER A 43 -12.76 -6.77 8.17
C SER A 43 -11.91 -6.08 9.23
N ASN A 44 -11.26 -6.88 10.05
CA ASN A 44 -10.35 -6.36 11.07
C ASN A 44 -8.96 -6.07 10.53
N VAL A 45 -8.64 -6.62 9.36
CA VAL A 45 -7.33 -6.47 8.72
C VAL A 45 -7.49 -5.92 7.32
N GLY A 46 -6.72 -4.91 6.98
CA GLY A 46 -6.64 -4.37 5.63
C GLY A 46 -5.19 -4.17 5.21
N VAL A 47 -4.91 -4.42 3.95
CA VAL A 47 -3.57 -4.23 3.38
C VAL A 47 -3.68 -3.35 2.15
N GLY A 48 -2.83 -2.33 2.08
CA GLY A 48 -2.72 -1.47 0.91
C GLY A 48 -1.29 -1.46 0.40
N ILE A 49 -1.11 -1.80 -0.86
CA ILE A 49 0.20 -1.79 -1.52
C ILE A 49 0.11 -0.84 -2.70
N THR A 50 1.01 0.14 -2.73
CA THR A 50 1.12 1.04 -3.86
C THR A 50 2.59 1.25 -4.20
N GLY A 51 2.92 1.21 -5.48
CA GLY A 51 4.32 1.27 -5.88
C GLY A 51 4.53 1.39 -7.36
N LEU A 52 5.80 1.50 -7.71
CA LEU A 52 6.30 1.56 -9.08
C LEU A 52 7.06 0.28 -9.37
N ALA A 53 6.38 -0.70 -9.98
CA ALA A 53 7.03 -1.97 -10.30
C ALA A 53 7.99 -1.83 -11.51
N GLY A 54 7.77 -0.81 -12.35
CA GLY A 54 8.54 -0.58 -13.57
C GLY A 54 8.18 -1.55 -14.69
N PRO A 55 8.77 -1.34 -15.88
CA PRO A 55 9.43 -0.09 -16.28
C PRO A 55 8.42 1.02 -16.47
N GLY A 56 8.87 2.27 -16.37
CA GLY A 56 8.04 3.44 -16.58
C GLY A 56 7.42 3.97 -15.29
N GLY A 57 6.85 5.17 -15.38
CA GLY A 57 6.23 5.85 -14.23
C GLY A 57 7.20 6.49 -13.28
N GLU A 58 8.50 6.36 -13.52
CA GLU A 58 9.52 6.95 -12.65
C GLU A 58 9.55 8.47 -12.75
N THR A 59 9.86 9.09 -11.62
CA THR A 59 10.17 10.51 -11.54
C THR A 59 11.53 10.66 -10.86
N PRO A 60 12.13 11.88 -10.84
CA PRO A 60 13.39 12.07 -10.10
C PRO A 60 13.30 11.66 -8.64
N GLU A 61 12.13 11.83 -8.01
CA GLU A 61 11.91 11.50 -6.61
C GLU A 61 11.47 10.05 -6.37
N LYS A 62 10.85 9.43 -7.39
CA LYS A 62 10.26 8.09 -7.25
C LYS A 62 10.78 7.16 -8.33
N LYS A 63 11.65 6.24 -7.94
CA LYS A 63 12.28 5.29 -8.86
C LYS A 63 11.52 3.97 -8.88
N ALA A 64 11.66 3.22 -9.99
CA ALA A 64 11.11 1.87 -10.06
C ALA A 64 11.61 1.03 -8.90
N GLY A 65 10.74 0.23 -8.33
CA GLY A 65 11.01 -0.55 -7.13
C GLY A 65 10.57 0.12 -5.84
N LEU A 66 10.16 1.39 -5.90
CA LEU A 66 9.59 2.08 -4.74
C LEU A 66 8.23 1.52 -4.42
N VAL A 67 8.02 1.05 -3.19
CA VAL A 67 6.76 0.46 -2.75
C VAL A 67 6.46 0.94 -1.33
N TYR A 68 5.21 1.32 -1.12
CA TYR A 68 4.67 1.60 0.22
C TYR A 68 3.65 0.53 0.55
N ILE A 69 3.77 -0.04 1.73
CA ILE A 69 2.85 -1.09 2.20
C ILE A 69 2.24 -0.63 3.51
N GLY A 70 0.92 -0.51 3.53
CA GLY A 70 0.16 -0.21 4.73
C GLY A 70 -0.56 -1.46 5.21
N VAL A 71 -0.55 -1.67 6.52
CA VAL A 71 -1.28 -2.74 7.18
C VAL A 71 -2.08 -2.14 8.32
N SER A 72 -3.38 -2.34 8.29
CA SER A 72 -4.30 -1.89 9.33
C SER A 72 -4.86 -3.11 10.06
N VAL A 73 -4.70 -3.15 11.38
CA VAL A 73 -5.25 -4.21 12.23
C VAL A 73 -6.02 -3.54 13.36
N ASN A 74 -7.33 -3.78 13.40
CA ASN A 74 -8.22 -3.20 14.40
C ASN A 74 -8.07 -1.67 14.49
N GLY A 75 -7.95 -1.01 13.34
CA GLY A 75 -7.83 0.44 13.26
C GLY A 75 -6.44 1.00 13.51
N LYS A 76 -5.47 0.16 13.84
CA LYS A 76 -4.07 0.58 14.02
C LYS A 76 -3.32 0.31 12.73
N THR A 77 -2.77 1.36 12.12
CA THR A 77 -2.15 1.26 10.80
C THR A 77 -0.67 1.57 10.87
N LYS A 78 0.13 0.72 10.25
CA LYS A 78 1.56 0.94 10.01
C LYS A 78 1.82 0.97 8.52
N VAL A 79 2.73 1.83 8.09
CA VAL A 79 3.15 1.90 6.69
C VAL A 79 4.66 1.81 6.64
N ASN A 80 5.16 0.92 5.80
CA ASN A 80 6.59 0.81 5.53
C ASN A 80 6.87 1.19 4.08
N LYS A 81 8.03 1.82 3.89
CA LYS A 81 8.54 2.19 2.58
C LYS A 81 9.68 1.25 2.22
N TYR A 82 9.66 0.73 1.00
CA TYR A 82 10.71 -0.15 0.49
C TYR A 82 11.22 0.36 -0.85
N GLN A 83 12.50 0.23 -1.07
CA GLN A 83 13.10 0.42 -2.39
C GLN A 83 13.59 -0.94 -2.84
N LEU A 84 12.79 -1.65 -3.64
CA LEU A 84 13.05 -3.02 -4.04
C LEU A 84 13.84 -3.08 -5.34
N ASN A 85 14.58 -4.16 -5.52
CA ASN A 85 15.40 -4.39 -6.70
C ASN A 85 14.81 -5.47 -7.60
N GLY A 86 15.17 -5.43 -8.87
CA GLY A 86 14.78 -6.44 -9.83
C GLY A 86 13.75 -5.94 -10.84
N ASN A 87 13.28 -6.87 -11.67
CA ASN A 87 12.26 -6.55 -12.67
C ASN A 87 10.88 -6.43 -12.04
N ARG A 88 9.87 -6.12 -12.86
CA ARG A 88 8.50 -5.95 -12.41
C ARG A 88 7.97 -7.14 -11.61
N GLN A 89 8.21 -8.36 -12.10
CA GLN A 89 7.73 -9.56 -11.42
C GLN A 89 8.39 -9.72 -10.06
N LYS A 90 9.71 -9.52 -9.98
CA LYS A 90 10.47 -9.63 -8.74
C LYS A 90 10.01 -8.59 -7.71
N VAL A 91 9.78 -7.35 -8.14
CA VAL A 91 9.27 -6.29 -7.27
C VAL A 91 7.90 -6.68 -6.70
N ARG A 92 7.01 -7.18 -7.55
CA ARG A 92 5.66 -7.58 -7.12
C ARG A 92 5.70 -8.74 -6.14
N GLU A 93 6.49 -9.77 -6.42
CA GLU A 93 6.62 -10.93 -5.53
C GLU A 93 7.21 -10.54 -4.17
N THR A 94 8.25 -9.71 -4.18
CA THR A 94 8.89 -9.25 -2.96
C THR A 94 7.92 -8.39 -2.13
N ALA A 95 7.15 -7.53 -2.79
CA ALA A 95 6.15 -6.71 -2.11
C ALA A 95 5.10 -7.57 -1.38
N VAL A 96 4.64 -8.64 -2.02
CA VAL A 96 3.69 -9.58 -1.40
C VAL A 96 4.32 -10.22 -0.15
N CYS A 97 5.56 -10.70 -0.25
CA CYS A 97 6.25 -11.31 0.90
C CYS A 97 6.41 -10.32 2.05
N ARG A 98 6.78 -9.08 1.75
CA ARG A 98 6.91 -8.03 2.76
C ARG A 98 5.57 -7.71 3.41
N ALA A 99 4.50 -7.64 2.62
CA ALA A 99 3.16 -7.39 3.13
C ALA A 99 2.71 -8.49 4.10
N LEU A 100 2.93 -9.75 3.73
CA LEU A 100 2.56 -10.88 4.59
C LEU A 100 3.35 -10.88 5.90
N THR A 101 4.63 -10.53 5.85
CA THR A 101 5.46 -10.39 7.05
C THR A 101 4.94 -9.27 7.95
N MET A 102 4.56 -8.13 7.38
CA MET A 102 3.99 -7.01 8.13
C MET A 102 2.67 -7.40 8.81
N VAL A 103 1.81 -8.12 8.08
CA VAL A 103 0.53 -8.60 8.63
C VAL A 103 0.80 -9.51 9.83
N ARG A 104 1.74 -10.45 9.68
CA ARG A 104 2.09 -11.36 10.77
C ARG A 104 2.55 -10.61 12.01
N HIS A 105 3.47 -9.65 11.84
CA HIS A 105 3.98 -8.84 12.95
C HIS A 105 2.86 -8.03 13.61
N ALA A 106 1.98 -7.43 12.81
CA ALA A 106 0.88 -6.63 13.32
C ALA A 106 -0.11 -7.48 14.12
N LEU A 107 -0.39 -8.70 13.66
CA LEU A 107 -1.27 -9.62 14.37
C LEU A 107 -0.66 -10.08 15.70
N VAL A 108 0.64 -10.35 15.72
CA VAL A 108 1.34 -10.73 16.95
C VAL A 108 1.27 -9.58 17.95
N GLU A 109 1.54 -8.34 17.54
CA GLU A 109 1.45 -7.18 18.43
C GLU A 109 0.05 -6.96 18.97
N GLU A 110 -0.98 -7.18 18.16
CA GLU A 110 -2.36 -6.87 18.56
C GLU A 110 -3.00 -7.98 19.40
N PHE A 111 -2.67 -9.24 19.14
CA PHE A 111 -3.39 -10.36 19.76
C PHE A 111 -2.54 -11.25 20.67
N LEU A 112 -1.25 -11.08 20.67
CA LEU A 112 -0.35 -11.83 21.51
C LEU A 112 0.53 -10.91 22.34
#